data_6227f0b22f432f24bee52e31a84166a8
#
_entry.id   6227f0b22f432f24bee52e31a84166a8
#
_cell.length_a   1.000
_cell.length_b   1.000
_cell.length_c   1.000
_cell.angle_alpha   90.00
_cell.angle_beta   90.00
_cell.angle_gamma   90.00
#
_symmetry.space_group_name_H-M   'P 1'
#
loop_
_entity.id
_entity.type
_entity.pdbx_description
1 polymer ?
#
loop_
_entity_poly.entity_id
_entity_poly.type
_entity_poly.pdbx_seq_one_letter_code
_entity_poly.pdbx_strand_id
1 'polypeptide(L)'
;MSSIKETAARFFEVCEAGLGWSGCRQHCHPDATFSAQAHALAGVETLEAYTEWMKGTFEPLPGGTYELKAFAVDEDRHNVTAYGVFSATHTGPGGPVPPTGRSIEADYVYVMEFDGDRIRHMTKIWNDTFTNEQLGWV
;
A
#
# COMPACT_ATOMS: atom_id res chain seq x y z
N MET A 1 11.76 22.33 -4.47
CA MET A 1 10.55 22.01 -3.71
C MET A 1 9.71 21.00 -4.49
N SER A 2 9.41 19.86 -3.92
CA SER A 2 8.60 18.85 -4.59
C SER A 2 7.13 19.23 -4.53
N SER A 3 6.42 18.99 -5.63
CA SER A 3 4.96 19.09 -5.64
C SER A 3 4.37 17.87 -4.92
N ILE A 4 3.11 17.96 -4.49
CA ILE A 4 2.43 16.82 -3.88
C ILE A 4 2.32 15.66 -4.89
N LYS A 5 2.15 15.97 -6.17
CA LYS A 5 2.12 14.97 -7.22
C LYS A 5 3.41 14.15 -7.27
N GLU A 6 4.55 14.84 -7.26
CA GLU A 6 5.86 14.17 -7.29
C GLU A 6 6.11 13.35 -6.04
N THR A 7 5.80 13.91 -4.87
CA THR A 7 5.97 13.21 -3.59
C THR A 7 5.09 11.96 -3.55
N ALA A 8 3.83 12.07 -3.95
CA ALA A 8 2.91 10.92 -3.98
C ALA A 8 3.39 9.83 -4.92
N ALA A 9 3.90 10.21 -6.11
CA ALA A 9 4.41 9.25 -7.09
C ALA A 9 5.61 8.49 -6.54
N ARG A 10 6.53 9.17 -5.89
CA ARG A 10 7.72 8.55 -5.29
C ARG A 10 7.35 7.66 -4.12
N PHE A 11 6.45 8.12 -3.26
CA PHE A 11 5.97 7.30 -2.14
C PHE A 11 5.33 6.01 -2.65
N PHE A 12 4.44 6.12 -3.64
CA PHE A 12 3.77 4.96 -4.23
C PHE A 12 4.81 3.94 -4.72
N GLU A 13 5.79 4.39 -5.46
CA GLU A 13 6.83 3.53 -6.02
C GLU A 13 7.59 2.77 -4.93
N VAL A 14 8.09 3.46 -3.92
CA VAL A 14 8.91 2.81 -2.87
C VAL A 14 8.07 1.96 -1.93
N CYS A 15 6.83 2.36 -1.64
CA CYS A 15 5.92 1.59 -0.81
C CYS A 15 5.56 0.27 -1.49
N GLU A 16 5.20 0.33 -2.77
CA GLU A 16 4.78 -0.85 -3.53
C GLU A 16 5.95 -1.77 -3.89
N ALA A 17 7.16 -1.27 -3.83
CA ALA A 17 8.36 -2.10 -3.97
C ALA A 17 8.76 -2.81 -2.68
N GLY A 18 8.01 -2.58 -1.59
CA GLY A 18 8.26 -3.24 -0.32
C GLY A 18 9.46 -2.73 0.45
N LEU A 19 9.83 -1.46 0.27
CA LEU A 19 11.00 -0.88 0.95
C LEU A 19 10.74 -0.53 2.41
N GLY A 20 9.48 -0.56 2.85
CA GLY A 20 9.11 -0.30 4.23
C GLY A 20 9.29 1.16 4.63
N TRP A 21 9.23 1.41 5.94
CA TRP A 21 9.29 2.78 6.45
C TRP A 21 10.63 3.46 6.14
N SER A 22 11.73 2.72 6.19
CA SER A 22 13.05 3.29 5.89
C SER A 22 13.12 3.88 4.47
N GLY A 23 12.41 3.30 3.51
CA GLY A 23 12.35 3.81 2.13
C GLY A 23 11.26 4.86 1.91
N CYS A 24 10.23 4.89 2.78
CA CYS A 24 9.06 5.75 2.58
C CYS A 24 9.10 7.02 3.45
N ARG A 25 9.78 6.98 4.59
CA ARG A 25 9.69 8.02 5.63
C ARG A 25 9.99 9.43 5.15
N GLN A 26 10.86 9.58 4.18
CA GLN A 26 11.25 10.90 3.68
C GLN A 26 10.11 11.64 2.96
N HIS A 27 9.07 10.88 2.56
CA HIS A 27 7.91 11.43 1.86
C HIS A 27 6.74 11.71 2.80
N CYS A 28 6.90 11.41 4.08
CA CYS A 28 5.81 11.42 5.06
C CYS A 28 6.17 12.24 6.28
N HIS A 29 5.15 12.75 6.98
CA HIS A 29 5.35 13.24 8.34
C HIS A 29 5.70 12.05 9.24
N PRO A 30 6.57 12.23 10.25
CA PRO A 30 6.96 11.13 11.14
C PRO A 30 5.79 10.49 11.88
N ASP A 31 4.73 11.25 12.14
CA ASP A 31 3.53 10.80 12.83
C ASP A 31 2.33 10.64 11.88
N ALA A 32 2.59 10.47 10.59
CA ALA A 32 1.55 10.26 9.60
C ALA A 32 0.64 9.09 9.98
N THR A 33 -0.67 9.29 9.85
CA THR A 33 -1.67 8.31 10.22
C THR A 33 -2.14 7.51 9.01
N PHE A 34 -2.84 6.41 9.29
CA PHE A 34 -3.32 5.49 8.27
C PHE A 34 -4.69 4.94 8.65
N SER A 35 -5.54 4.71 7.68
CA SER A 35 -6.81 4.03 7.88
C SER A 35 -7.17 3.13 6.70
N ALA A 36 -7.90 2.05 6.99
CA ALA A 36 -8.44 1.15 5.98
C ALA A 36 -9.62 0.39 6.58
N GLN A 37 -10.65 0.18 5.77
CA GLN A 37 -11.79 -0.65 6.16
C GLN A 37 -11.60 -2.06 5.58
N ALA A 38 -10.51 -2.69 6.00
CA ALA A 38 -10.15 -4.05 5.61
C ALA A 38 -9.72 -4.80 6.86
N HIS A 39 -10.24 -6.02 7.05
CA HIS A 39 -9.95 -6.81 8.25
C HIS A 39 -8.45 -7.10 8.41
N ALA A 40 -7.75 -7.34 7.30
CA ALA A 40 -6.32 -7.62 7.33
C ALA A 40 -5.49 -6.44 7.88
N LEU A 41 -6.05 -5.24 7.86
CA LEU A 41 -5.38 -4.01 8.32
C LEU A 41 -6.02 -3.45 9.58
N ALA A 42 -6.85 -4.24 10.27
CA ALA A 42 -7.42 -3.83 11.55
C ALA A 42 -6.29 -3.57 12.55
N GLY A 43 -6.32 -2.42 13.19
CA GLY A 43 -5.28 -2.04 14.15
C GLY A 43 -4.05 -1.37 13.52
N VAL A 44 -3.97 -1.27 12.20
CA VAL A 44 -2.90 -0.51 11.53
C VAL A 44 -3.37 0.94 11.43
N GLU A 45 -2.78 1.81 12.24
CA GLU A 45 -3.23 3.20 12.41
C GLU A 45 -2.21 4.24 12.03
N THR A 46 -0.97 3.83 11.74
CA THR A 46 0.09 4.74 11.31
C THR A 46 0.61 4.34 9.94
N LEU A 47 1.12 5.32 9.21
CA LEU A 47 1.68 5.05 7.90
C LEU A 47 2.98 4.24 8.02
N GLU A 48 3.72 4.45 9.09
CA GLU A 48 4.89 3.62 9.42
C GLU A 48 4.49 2.14 9.52
N ALA A 49 3.47 1.84 10.30
CA ALA A 49 2.99 0.45 10.47
C ALA A 49 2.50 -0.14 9.15
N TYR A 50 1.81 0.66 8.33
CA TYR A 50 1.33 0.18 7.05
C TYR A 50 2.48 -0.17 6.10
N THR A 51 3.48 0.71 5.97
CA THR A 51 4.61 0.45 5.07
C THR A 51 5.40 -0.78 5.50
N GLU A 52 5.52 -1.01 6.81
CA GLU A 52 6.16 -2.22 7.34
C GLU A 52 5.29 -3.46 7.07
N TRP A 53 3.99 -3.35 7.20
CA TRP A 53 3.06 -4.42 6.82
C TRP A 53 3.21 -4.77 5.33
N MET A 54 3.27 -3.76 4.47
CA MET A 54 3.43 -3.96 3.03
C MET A 54 4.76 -4.65 2.70
N LYS A 55 5.83 -4.24 3.36
CA LYS A 55 7.13 -4.89 3.23
C LYS A 55 7.02 -6.38 3.61
N GLY A 56 6.31 -6.68 4.70
CA GLY A 56 6.12 -8.05 5.17
C GLY A 56 5.36 -8.94 4.22
N THR A 57 4.50 -8.38 3.36
CA THR A 57 3.74 -9.19 2.39
C THR A 57 4.63 -9.86 1.36
N PHE A 58 5.82 -9.34 1.11
CA PHE A 58 6.75 -9.91 0.16
C PHE A 58 7.40 -11.21 0.66
N GLU A 59 7.24 -11.56 1.93
CA GLU A 59 7.70 -12.85 2.43
C GLU A 59 6.85 -14.00 1.88
N PRO A 60 5.51 -14.03 2.09
CA PRO A 60 4.67 -15.06 1.47
C PRO A 60 4.47 -14.84 -0.04
N LEU A 61 4.61 -13.60 -0.52
CA LEU A 61 4.35 -13.22 -1.90
C LEU A 61 5.61 -12.62 -2.55
N PRO A 62 6.70 -13.40 -2.66
CA PRO A 62 7.93 -12.88 -3.25
C PRO A 62 7.71 -12.56 -4.74
N GLY A 63 8.39 -11.53 -5.21
CA GLY A 63 8.27 -11.12 -6.61
C GLY A 63 6.98 -10.40 -6.97
N GLY A 64 6.23 -9.93 -5.95
CA GLY A 64 5.03 -9.14 -6.20
C GLY A 64 5.32 -7.92 -7.07
N THR A 65 4.37 -7.61 -7.96
CA THR A 65 4.48 -6.46 -8.87
C THR A 65 3.20 -5.65 -8.80
N TYR A 66 3.27 -4.42 -9.33
CA TYR A 66 2.09 -3.55 -9.35
C TYR A 66 2.01 -2.82 -10.67
N GLU A 67 0.78 -2.41 -11.01
CA GLU A 67 0.53 -1.52 -12.15
C GLU A 67 -0.29 -0.34 -11.64
N LEU A 68 0.19 0.87 -11.88
CA LEU A 68 -0.54 2.09 -11.54
C LEU A 68 -1.52 2.38 -12.69
N LYS A 69 -2.83 2.32 -12.40
CA LYS A 69 -3.89 2.45 -13.40
C LYS A 69 -4.42 3.86 -13.52
N ALA A 70 -4.46 4.61 -12.41
CA ALA A 70 -4.96 5.98 -12.39
C ALA A 70 -4.27 6.76 -11.29
N PHE A 71 -4.01 8.04 -11.55
CA PHE A 71 -3.28 8.89 -10.63
C PHE A 71 -3.80 10.32 -10.81
N ALA A 72 -4.45 10.84 -9.78
CA ALA A 72 -5.13 12.14 -9.86
C ALA A 72 -4.78 13.02 -8.68
N VAL A 73 -4.56 14.30 -8.95
CA VAL A 73 -4.29 15.31 -7.92
C VAL A 73 -5.54 16.15 -7.71
N ASP A 74 -5.95 16.28 -6.45
CA ASP A 74 -7.02 17.18 -6.04
C ASP A 74 -6.37 18.39 -5.37
N GLU A 75 -6.22 19.48 -6.11
CA GLU A 75 -5.55 20.68 -5.62
C GLU A 75 -6.35 21.34 -4.49
N ASP A 76 -7.68 21.33 -4.60
CA ASP A 76 -8.54 22.00 -3.62
C ASP A 76 -8.46 21.31 -2.25
N ARG A 77 -8.37 19.98 -2.23
CA ARG A 77 -8.32 19.21 -1.00
C ARG A 77 -6.91 18.80 -0.61
N HIS A 78 -5.94 19.20 -1.42
CA HIS A 78 -4.51 18.94 -1.16
C HIS A 78 -4.23 17.45 -0.96
N ASN A 79 -4.76 16.63 -1.86
CA ASN A 79 -4.51 15.19 -1.82
C ASN A 79 -4.27 14.59 -3.20
N VAL A 80 -3.76 13.37 -3.21
CA VAL A 80 -3.49 12.61 -4.42
C VAL A 80 -4.12 11.24 -4.27
N THR A 81 -4.84 10.80 -5.29
CA THR A 81 -5.48 9.48 -5.32
C THR A 81 -4.80 8.60 -6.37
N ALA A 82 -4.41 7.41 -5.98
CA ALA A 82 -3.75 6.45 -6.86
C ALA A 82 -4.50 5.12 -6.84
N TYR A 83 -4.88 4.64 -8.02
CA TYR A 83 -5.48 3.33 -8.18
C TYR A 83 -4.46 2.39 -8.82
N GLY A 84 -4.20 1.27 -8.16
CA GLY A 84 -3.26 0.26 -8.64
C GLY A 84 -3.85 -1.14 -8.61
N VAL A 85 -3.15 -2.03 -9.31
CA VAL A 85 -3.42 -3.48 -9.26
C VAL A 85 -2.13 -4.16 -8.82
N PHE A 86 -2.20 -4.93 -7.74
CA PHE A 86 -1.07 -5.68 -7.23
C PHE A 86 -1.20 -7.14 -7.66
N SER A 87 -0.14 -7.69 -8.24
CA SER A 87 -0.11 -9.07 -8.74
C SER A 87 1.01 -9.84 -8.03
N ALA A 88 0.69 -11.03 -7.54
CA ALA A 88 1.67 -11.86 -6.84
C ALA A 88 1.22 -13.32 -6.85
N THR A 89 2.16 -14.23 -6.52
CA THR A 89 1.88 -15.65 -6.38
C THR A 89 2.37 -16.11 -5.01
N HIS A 90 1.55 -16.88 -4.30
CA HIS A 90 1.89 -17.37 -2.97
C HIS A 90 2.86 -18.56 -3.06
N THR A 91 4.15 -18.24 -3.11
CA THR A 91 5.22 -19.25 -3.21
C THR A 91 6.17 -19.23 -2.01
N GLY A 92 6.09 -18.18 -1.17
CA GLY A 92 6.97 -18.03 -0.01
C GLY A 92 6.33 -18.42 1.31
N PRO A 93 7.13 -18.51 2.37
CA PRO A 93 6.66 -18.83 3.72
C PRO A 93 6.05 -17.60 4.39
N GLY A 94 5.49 -17.77 5.59
CA GLY A 94 5.05 -16.66 6.43
C GLY A 94 3.58 -16.31 6.29
N GLY A 95 2.85 -16.96 5.39
CA GLY A 95 1.41 -16.78 5.28
C GLY A 95 0.65 -17.59 6.34
N PRO A 96 -0.70 -17.44 6.39
CA PRO A 96 -1.52 -18.16 7.38
C PRO A 96 -1.59 -19.67 7.11
N VAL A 97 -1.21 -20.08 5.91
CA VAL A 97 -1.15 -21.51 5.49
C VAL A 97 0.14 -21.71 4.69
N PRO A 98 0.58 -22.97 4.49
CA PRO A 98 1.72 -23.23 3.59
C PRO A 98 1.47 -22.69 2.18
N PRO A 99 2.53 -22.43 1.40
CA PRO A 99 2.37 -21.85 0.07
C PRO A 99 1.35 -22.59 -0.78
N THR A 100 0.35 -21.84 -1.28
CA THR A 100 -0.74 -22.42 -2.07
C THR A 100 -0.42 -22.47 -3.57
N GLY A 101 0.57 -21.70 -4.02
CA GLY A 101 0.88 -21.55 -5.43
C GLY A 101 -0.15 -20.74 -6.21
N ARG A 102 -1.15 -20.15 -5.52
CA ARG A 102 -2.21 -19.38 -6.17
C ARG A 102 -1.77 -17.95 -6.37
N SER A 103 -2.32 -17.32 -7.42
CA SER A 103 -1.98 -15.95 -7.81
C SER A 103 -3.14 -15.01 -7.53
N ILE A 104 -2.79 -13.74 -7.29
CA ILE A 104 -3.76 -12.66 -7.09
C ILE A 104 -3.58 -11.56 -8.12
N GLU A 105 -4.69 -10.87 -8.38
CA GLU A 105 -4.72 -9.54 -8.95
C GLU A 105 -5.66 -8.74 -8.07
N ALA A 106 -5.11 -7.82 -7.30
CA ALA A 106 -5.87 -7.10 -6.28
C ALA A 106 -5.96 -5.61 -6.62
N ASP A 107 -7.19 -5.14 -6.81
CA ASP A 107 -7.47 -3.71 -6.98
C ASP A 107 -7.34 -3.00 -5.65
N TYR A 108 -6.68 -1.83 -5.63
CA TYR A 108 -6.61 -1.02 -4.42
C TYR A 108 -6.44 0.45 -4.76
N VAL A 109 -6.84 1.30 -3.83
CA VAL A 109 -6.74 2.75 -3.98
C VAL A 109 -6.06 3.32 -2.74
N TYR A 110 -5.08 4.18 -2.95
CA TYR A 110 -4.51 5.02 -1.90
C TYR A 110 -5.01 6.44 -2.08
N VAL A 111 -5.52 7.02 -0.99
CA VAL A 111 -5.80 8.46 -0.93
C VAL A 111 -4.78 9.05 0.02
N MET A 112 -3.87 9.85 -0.51
CA MET A 112 -2.75 10.44 0.23
C MET A 112 -3.06 11.90 0.51
N GLU A 113 -3.28 12.24 1.78
CA GLU A 113 -3.56 13.60 2.22
C GLU A 113 -2.28 14.27 2.67
N PHE A 114 -2.03 15.47 2.16
CA PHE A 114 -0.77 16.18 2.38
C PHE A 114 -0.91 17.33 3.36
N ASP A 115 0.14 17.55 4.13
CA ASP A 115 0.39 18.77 4.87
C ASP A 115 1.73 19.30 4.37
N GLY A 116 1.70 20.41 3.64
CA GLY A 116 2.86 20.86 2.89
C GLY A 116 3.16 19.88 1.75
N ASP A 117 4.40 19.44 1.67
CA ASP A 117 4.85 18.51 0.64
C ASP A 117 5.06 17.07 1.15
N ARG A 118 4.53 16.77 2.35
CA ARG A 118 4.63 15.43 2.96
C ARG A 118 3.26 14.87 3.28
N ILE A 119 3.15 13.54 3.19
CA ILE A 119 1.91 12.84 3.50
C ILE A 119 1.66 12.88 5.00
N ARG A 120 0.47 13.34 5.38
CA ARG A 120 0.01 13.41 6.77
C ARG A 120 -0.90 12.24 7.12
N HIS A 121 -1.71 11.78 6.15
CA HIS A 121 -2.63 10.65 6.33
C HIS A 121 -2.79 9.91 5.01
N MET A 122 -2.90 8.60 5.08
CA MET A 122 -3.26 7.81 3.91
C MET A 122 -4.42 6.87 4.25
N THR A 123 -5.38 6.81 3.34
CA THR A 123 -6.47 5.84 3.39
C THR A 123 -6.25 4.82 2.28
N LYS A 124 -6.34 3.54 2.61
CA LYS A 124 -6.33 2.47 1.61
C LYS A 124 -7.73 1.90 1.47
N ILE A 125 -8.20 1.81 0.24
CA ILE A 125 -9.48 1.19 -0.09
C ILE A 125 -9.16 -0.12 -0.82
N TRP A 126 -9.54 -1.25 -0.21
CA TRP A 126 -9.13 -2.56 -0.70
C TRP A 126 -10.08 -3.64 -0.18
N ASN A 127 -10.45 -4.59 -1.02
CA ASN A 127 -11.26 -5.74 -0.62
C ASN A 127 -10.33 -6.90 -0.31
N ASP A 128 -9.89 -6.98 0.95
CA ASP A 128 -8.98 -8.02 1.41
C ASP A 128 -9.61 -9.42 1.38
N THR A 129 -10.90 -9.52 1.64
CA THR A 129 -11.61 -10.81 1.59
C THR A 129 -11.50 -11.42 0.20
N PHE A 130 -11.73 -10.61 -0.84
CA PHE A 130 -11.63 -11.09 -2.21
C PHE A 130 -10.19 -11.54 -2.53
N THR A 131 -9.19 -10.77 -2.10
CA THR A 131 -7.79 -11.11 -2.26
C THR A 131 -7.44 -12.42 -1.55
N ASN A 132 -7.90 -12.57 -0.31
CA ASN A 132 -7.63 -13.77 0.48
C ASN A 132 -8.29 -15.02 -0.14
N GLU A 133 -9.47 -14.86 -0.73
CA GLU A 133 -10.13 -15.93 -1.47
C GLU A 133 -9.29 -16.37 -2.68
N GLN A 134 -8.73 -15.42 -3.42
CA GLN A 134 -7.86 -15.75 -4.56
C GLN A 134 -6.64 -16.55 -4.10
N LEU A 135 -6.07 -16.19 -2.93
CA LEU A 135 -4.89 -16.86 -2.38
C LEU A 135 -5.20 -18.24 -1.76
N GLY A 136 -6.46 -18.53 -1.49
CA GLY A 136 -6.83 -19.72 -0.75
C GLY A 136 -6.54 -19.59 0.74
N TRP A 137 -6.55 -18.37 1.27
CA TRP A 137 -6.30 -18.06 2.68
C TRP A 137 -7.59 -18.04 3.53
N VAL A 138 -8.71 -18.25 2.90
CA VAL A 138 -10.01 -18.37 3.54
C VAL A 138 -10.79 -19.55 2.97
#